data_6fe26464caaa47983fc9be162b7a80ed
#
_entry.id   6fe26464caaa47983fc9be162b7a80ed
#
_cell.length_a   1.000
_cell.length_b   1.000
_cell.length_c   1.000
_cell.angle_alpha   90.00
_cell.angle_beta   90.00
_cell.angle_gamma   90.00
#
_symmetry.space_group_name_H-M   'P 1'
#
loop_
_entity.id
_entity.type
_entity.pdbx_description
1 polymer ?
#
loop_
_entity_poly.entity_id
_entity_poly.type
_entity_poly.pdbx_seq_one_letter_code
_entity_poly.pdbx_strand_id
1 'polypeptide(L)'
;MNPTRIDIIDYGMGNLQSVRNALERIGCEVQISSDPASLADADALILPGVGAFGEAMNNLQQRKLIEPLQRAVLDDGKPLLGICLGMQLLADSSDERGNYQGLSLIPGQIREIPVSGGLRLPHVGWNGVSVRKHDPLFRDIRDGGDFYFVHSYRLECDPAYIAGVTDYGTDIVAAVQKERIFGVQFHPERSQHKGLRLLRNFVDFVESISRNR
;
A
#
# COMPACT_ATOMS: atom_id res chain seq x y z
N MET A 1 -25.92 -5.39 8.67
CA MET A 1 -24.99 -4.28 8.40
C MET A 1 -24.71 -4.33 6.90
N ASN A 2 -24.63 -3.19 6.24
CA ASN A 2 -24.16 -3.15 4.85
C ASN A 2 -22.70 -3.60 4.81
N PRO A 3 -22.27 -4.30 3.74
CA PRO A 3 -20.86 -4.67 3.59
C PRO A 3 -19.98 -3.41 3.51
N THR A 4 -18.76 -3.50 4.04
CA THR A 4 -17.78 -2.41 3.96
C THR A 4 -17.43 -2.16 2.50
N ARG A 5 -17.62 -0.92 2.04
CA ARG A 5 -17.33 -0.51 0.66
C ARG A 5 -15.90 -0.02 0.53
N ILE A 6 -15.14 -0.69 -0.32
CA ILE A 6 -13.75 -0.35 -0.62
C ILE A 6 -13.62 0.06 -2.08
N ASP A 7 -13.08 1.26 -2.31
CA ASP A 7 -12.75 1.70 -3.66
C ASP A 7 -11.27 1.45 -3.96
N ILE A 8 -11.02 0.69 -5.03
CA ILE A 8 -9.70 0.49 -5.62
C ILE A 8 -9.49 1.57 -6.67
N ILE A 9 -8.45 2.37 -6.48
CA ILE A 9 -8.15 3.51 -7.36
C ILE A 9 -7.53 3.01 -8.66
N ASP A 10 -8.24 3.25 -9.77
CA ASP A 10 -7.77 2.97 -11.13
C ASP A 10 -7.15 4.21 -11.76
N TYR A 11 -5.84 4.28 -11.72
CA TYR A 11 -5.07 5.29 -12.44
C TYR A 11 -4.32 4.73 -13.67
N GLY A 12 -4.70 3.53 -14.11
CA GLY A 12 -4.16 2.85 -15.31
C GLY A 12 -2.97 1.94 -15.05
N MET A 13 -2.54 1.78 -13.78
CA MET A 13 -1.40 0.94 -13.40
C MET A 13 -1.73 0.13 -12.15
N GLY A 14 -1.73 -1.19 -12.26
CA GLY A 14 -1.98 -2.06 -11.11
C GLY A 14 -2.68 -3.37 -11.50
N ASN A 15 -2.51 -4.38 -10.67
CA ASN A 15 -3.25 -5.63 -10.79
C ASN A 15 -4.60 -5.53 -10.07
N LEU A 16 -5.47 -4.61 -10.56
CA LEU A 16 -6.73 -4.23 -9.92
C LEU A 16 -7.63 -5.45 -9.66
N GLN A 17 -7.72 -6.34 -10.65
CA GLN A 17 -8.61 -7.50 -10.57
C GLN A 17 -8.17 -8.50 -9.49
N SER A 18 -6.86 -8.72 -9.30
CA SER A 18 -6.37 -9.60 -8.25
C SER A 18 -6.64 -9.04 -6.85
N VAL A 19 -6.48 -7.72 -6.67
CA VAL A 19 -6.81 -7.03 -5.42
C VAL A 19 -8.31 -7.11 -5.15
N ARG A 20 -9.14 -6.84 -6.17
CA ARG A 20 -10.60 -6.97 -6.09
C ARG A 20 -11.01 -8.37 -5.65
N ASN A 21 -10.52 -9.41 -6.35
CA ASN A 21 -10.86 -10.80 -6.05
C ASN A 21 -10.48 -11.18 -4.60
N ALA A 22 -9.32 -10.68 -4.11
CA ALA A 22 -8.89 -10.93 -2.73
C ALA A 22 -9.82 -10.28 -1.70
N LEU A 23 -10.29 -9.05 -1.95
CA LEU A 23 -11.23 -8.33 -1.09
C LEU A 23 -12.64 -8.92 -1.12
N GLU A 24 -13.15 -9.26 -2.30
CA GLU A 24 -14.46 -9.92 -2.44
C GLU A 24 -14.48 -11.28 -1.72
N ARG A 25 -13.36 -12.04 -1.79
CA ARG A 25 -13.21 -13.31 -1.06
C ARG A 25 -13.32 -13.15 0.45
N ILE A 26 -12.97 -11.99 0.99
CA ILE A 26 -13.13 -11.67 2.41
C ILE A 26 -14.43 -10.91 2.72
N GLY A 27 -15.35 -10.80 1.75
CA GLY A 27 -16.73 -10.32 1.95
C GLY A 27 -16.91 -8.82 1.89
N CYS A 28 -16.00 -8.09 1.22
CA CYS A 28 -16.15 -6.65 0.99
C CYS A 28 -17.00 -6.36 -0.26
N GLU A 29 -17.67 -5.22 -0.26
CA GLU A 29 -18.16 -4.59 -1.48
C GLU A 29 -17.03 -3.79 -2.12
N VAL A 30 -16.68 -4.12 -3.37
CA VAL A 30 -15.50 -3.54 -4.02
C VAL A 30 -15.88 -2.83 -5.30
N GLN A 31 -15.50 -1.56 -5.38
CA GLN A 31 -15.57 -0.79 -6.62
C GLN A 31 -14.16 -0.51 -7.14
N ILE A 32 -13.95 -0.67 -8.45
CA ILE A 32 -12.78 -0.14 -9.14
C ILE A 32 -13.22 1.15 -9.83
N SER A 33 -12.57 2.26 -9.50
CA SER A 33 -12.96 3.55 -10.04
C SER A 33 -11.78 4.43 -10.40
N SER A 34 -11.91 5.10 -11.54
CA SER A 34 -11.06 6.22 -11.98
C SER A 34 -11.74 7.58 -11.79
N ASP A 35 -12.97 7.59 -11.23
CA ASP A 35 -13.73 8.81 -11.00
C ASP A 35 -13.34 9.42 -9.64
N PRO A 36 -12.78 10.64 -9.59
CA PRO A 36 -12.47 11.33 -8.35
C PRO A 36 -13.66 11.48 -7.39
N ALA A 37 -14.89 11.58 -7.93
CA ALA A 37 -16.10 11.74 -7.12
C ALA A 37 -16.44 10.49 -6.31
N SER A 38 -16.10 9.28 -6.82
CA SER A 38 -16.39 8.02 -6.13
C SER A 38 -15.65 7.88 -4.80
N LEU A 39 -14.47 8.52 -4.67
CA LEU A 39 -13.64 8.44 -3.45
C LEU A 39 -14.38 8.95 -2.20
N ALA A 40 -15.35 9.86 -2.39
CA ALA A 40 -16.15 10.39 -1.28
C ALA A 40 -17.10 9.37 -0.66
N ASP A 41 -17.56 8.39 -1.44
CA ASP A 41 -18.57 7.42 -1.00
C ASP A 41 -17.98 6.14 -0.38
N ALA A 42 -16.68 5.89 -0.57
CA ALA A 42 -16.01 4.72 -0.03
C ALA A 42 -15.79 4.80 1.49
N ASP A 43 -15.84 3.66 2.18
CA ASP A 43 -15.43 3.56 3.58
C ASP A 43 -13.90 3.57 3.72
N ALA A 44 -13.19 3.01 2.73
CA ALA A 44 -11.74 3.02 2.65
C ALA A 44 -11.26 2.94 1.20
N LEU A 45 -10.00 3.30 1.00
CA LEU A 45 -9.35 3.37 -0.29
C LEU A 45 -8.18 2.39 -0.38
N ILE A 46 -8.00 1.78 -1.54
CA ILE A 46 -6.79 1.02 -1.86
C ILE A 46 -6.13 1.64 -3.09
N LEU A 47 -4.84 1.90 -2.97
CA LEU A 47 -3.98 2.39 -4.04
C LEU A 47 -3.01 1.28 -4.43
N PRO A 48 -3.35 0.39 -5.37
CA PRO A 48 -2.42 -0.60 -5.89
C PRO A 48 -1.50 0.04 -6.93
N GLY A 49 -0.40 -0.63 -7.26
CA GLY A 49 0.43 -0.17 -8.36
C GLY A 49 1.48 -1.17 -8.78
N VAL A 50 1.83 -1.15 -10.07
CA VAL A 50 2.97 -1.83 -10.67
C VAL A 50 3.59 -0.91 -11.72
N GLY A 51 4.90 -1.01 -11.96
CA GLY A 51 5.60 -0.18 -12.95
C GLY A 51 6.45 0.92 -12.30
N ALA A 52 6.64 2.04 -12.99
CA ALA A 52 7.56 3.09 -12.59
C ALA A 52 6.85 4.24 -11.85
N PHE A 53 7.53 4.79 -10.83
CA PHE A 53 7.00 5.86 -9.97
C PHE A 53 6.55 7.10 -10.74
N GLY A 54 7.42 7.61 -11.63
CA GLY A 54 7.11 8.82 -12.41
C GLY A 54 5.91 8.66 -13.34
N GLU A 55 5.77 7.49 -13.98
CA GLU A 55 4.60 7.18 -14.82
C GLU A 55 3.33 7.13 -13.98
N ALA A 56 3.38 6.50 -12.82
CA ALA A 56 2.26 6.43 -11.89
C ALA A 56 1.77 7.81 -11.43
N MET A 57 2.70 8.69 -11.03
CA MET A 57 2.35 10.06 -10.63
C MET A 57 1.78 10.87 -11.79
N ASN A 58 2.33 10.72 -12.99
CA ASN A 58 1.78 11.36 -14.20
C ASN A 58 0.35 10.89 -14.49
N ASN A 59 0.08 9.60 -14.36
CA ASN A 59 -1.26 9.05 -14.57
C ASN A 59 -2.27 9.56 -13.53
N LEU A 60 -1.89 9.60 -12.26
CA LEU A 60 -2.70 10.20 -11.20
C LEU A 60 -3.00 11.67 -11.48
N GLN A 61 -1.99 12.44 -11.93
CA GLN A 61 -2.14 13.84 -12.28
C GLN A 61 -3.08 14.06 -13.48
N GLN A 62 -2.88 13.29 -14.57
CA GLN A 62 -3.72 13.39 -15.76
C GLN A 62 -5.19 13.06 -15.49
N ARG A 63 -5.44 12.10 -14.60
CA ARG A 63 -6.80 11.71 -14.17
C ARG A 63 -7.35 12.61 -13.07
N LYS A 64 -6.60 13.62 -12.63
CA LYS A 64 -7.02 14.55 -11.55
C LYS A 64 -7.36 13.84 -10.24
N LEU A 65 -6.64 12.76 -9.92
CA LEU A 65 -6.88 11.95 -8.74
C LEU A 65 -6.06 12.40 -7.51
N ILE A 66 -4.99 13.19 -7.68
CA ILE A 66 -4.08 13.55 -6.59
C ILE A 66 -4.81 14.33 -5.50
N GLU A 67 -5.38 15.49 -5.82
CA GLU A 67 -6.07 16.35 -4.84
C GLU A 67 -7.27 15.66 -4.19
N PRO A 68 -8.18 14.97 -4.93
CA PRO A 68 -9.28 14.23 -4.32
C PRO A 68 -8.82 13.12 -3.38
N LEU A 69 -7.74 12.39 -3.74
CA LEU A 69 -7.16 11.37 -2.88
C LEU A 69 -6.57 11.95 -1.60
N GLN A 70 -5.77 13.02 -1.72
CA GLN A 70 -5.21 13.72 -0.55
C GLN A 70 -6.31 14.25 0.37
N ARG A 71 -7.34 14.88 -0.18
CA ARG A 71 -8.50 15.37 0.58
C ARG A 71 -9.22 14.22 1.31
N ALA A 72 -9.55 13.14 0.60
CA ALA A 72 -10.23 11.99 1.20
C ALA A 72 -9.43 11.40 2.37
N VAL A 73 -8.10 11.36 2.26
CA VAL A 73 -7.23 10.76 3.29
C VAL A 73 -6.95 11.73 4.44
N LEU A 74 -6.57 12.98 4.13
CA LEU A 74 -6.09 13.95 5.14
C LEU A 74 -7.23 14.72 5.80
N ASP A 75 -8.23 15.16 5.02
CA ASP A 75 -9.32 16.00 5.53
C ASP A 75 -10.49 15.13 6.01
N ASP A 76 -10.93 14.15 5.20
CA ASP A 76 -12.06 13.28 5.53
C ASP A 76 -11.65 12.10 6.42
N GLY A 77 -10.34 11.85 6.59
CA GLY A 77 -9.78 10.81 7.44
C GLY A 77 -10.10 9.39 6.97
N LYS A 78 -10.26 9.18 5.66
CA LYS A 78 -10.50 7.84 5.10
C LYS A 78 -9.26 6.97 5.23
N PRO A 79 -9.40 5.71 5.67
CA PRO A 79 -8.30 4.76 5.65
C PRO A 79 -7.80 4.50 4.23
N LEU A 80 -6.48 4.47 4.07
CA LEU A 80 -5.82 4.19 2.80
C LEU A 80 -4.81 3.06 2.97
N LEU A 81 -4.82 2.09 2.06
CA LEU A 81 -3.79 1.07 1.92
C LEU A 81 -3.09 1.16 0.57
N GLY A 82 -1.81 1.56 0.56
CA GLY A 82 -0.94 1.48 -0.61
C GLY A 82 -0.33 0.10 -0.77
N ILE A 83 -0.37 -0.49 -1.98
CA ILE A 83 0.20 -1.82 -2.28
C ILE A 83 1.30 -1.69 -3.32
N CYS A 84 2.50 -2.18 -3.00
CA CYS A 84 3.70 -2.19 -3.82
C CYS A 84 4.06 -0.77 -4.32
N LEU A 85 3.96 -0.48 -5.62
CA LEU A 85 4.15 0.88 -6.12
C LEU A 85 3.20 1.88 -5.42
N GLY A 86 1.96 1.47 -5.12
CA GLY A 86 1.02 2.31 -4.37
C GLY A 86 1.53 2.72 -2.98
N MET A 87 2.26 1.85 -2.27
CA MET A 87 2.96 2.25 -1.03
C MET A 87 4.05 3.28 -1.32
N GLN A 88 4.82 3.09 -2.38
CA GLN A 88 5.90 4.02 -2.75
C GLN A 88 5.35 5.41 -3.10
N LEU A 89 4.21 5.49 -3.78
CA LEU A 89 3.55 6.76 -4.12
C LEU A 89 3.15 7.59 -2.89
N LEU A 90 3.03 6.98 -1.70
CA LEU A 90 2.73 7.69 -0.45
C LEU A 90 3.87 8.62 0.00
N ALA A 91 5.11 8.37 -0.47
CA ALA A 91 6.31 9.13 -0.10
C ALA A 91 6.29 10.58 -0.63
N ASP A 92 7.24 11.39 -0.15
CA ASP A 92 7.42 12.76 -0.64
C ASP A 92 8.00 12.79 -2.05
N SER A 93 8.92 11.88 -2.36
CA SER A 93 9.64 11.89 -3.65
C SER A 93 10.25 10.54 -4.00
N SER A 94 10.64 10.41 -5.27
CA SER A 94 11.43 9.30 -5.79
C SER A 94 12.50 9.78 -6.76
N ASP A 95 13.66 9.11 -6.75
CA ASP A 95 14.72 9.31 -7.73
C ASP A 95 14.73 8.24 -8.85
N GLU A 96 13.68 7.43 -8.93
CA GLU A 96 13.55 6.41 -9.97
C GLU A 96 13.57 7.01 -11.37
N ARG A 97 14.72 6.89 -12.08
CA ARG A 97 14.94 7.42 -13.43
C ARG A 97 14.65 8.91 -13.60
N GLY A 98 14.69 9.68 -12.52
CA GLY A 98 14.41 11.11 -12.48
C GLY A 98 14.06 11.57 -11.08
N ASN A 99 13.65 12.82 -10.93
CA ASN A 99 13.18 13.35 -9.66
C ASN A 99 11.68 13.61 -9.76
N TYR A 100 10.89 12.86 -9.00
CA TYR A 100 9.44 12.97 -9.01
C TYR A 100 8.91 13.25 -7.62
N GLN A 101 7.91 14.12 -7.54
CA GLN A 101 7.15 14.33 -6.30
C GLN A 101 6.12 13.23 -6.15
N GLY A 102 5.92 12.75 -4.92
CA GLY A 102 4.89 11.78 -4.57
C GLY A 102 3.65 12.44 -3.97
N LEU A 103 2.85 11.64 -3.27
CA LEU A 103 1.61 12.11 -2.63
C LEU A 103 1.85 12.80 -1.28
N SER A 104 3.06 12.73 -0.71
CA SER A 104 3.45 13.30 0.59
C SER A 104 2.53 12.93 1.75
N LEU A 105 2.01 11.71 1.74
CA LEU A 105 1.14 11.18 2.81
C LEU A 105 1.97 10.56 3.95
N ILE A 106 3.13 9.99 3.61
CA ILE A 106 4.13 9.48 4.56
C ILE A 106 5.46 10.16 4.26
N PRO A 107 6.02 10.94 5.20
CA PRO A 107 7.32 11.58 5.00
C PRO A 107 8.41 10.58 4.69
N GLY A 108 9.11 10.76 3.58
CA GLY A 108 10.18 9.85 3.14
C GLY A 108 10.48 9.93 1.67
N GLN A 109 11.46 9.15 1.23
CA GLN A 109 11.95 9.13 -0.14
C GLN A 109 12.04 7.69 -0.66
N ILE A 110 11.76 7.52 -1.95
CA ILE A 110 11.96 6.26 -2.64
C ILE A 110 13.33 6.26 -3.29
N ARG A 111 14.13 5.23 -2.97
CA ARG A 111 15.50 5.04 -3.43
C ARG A 111 15.69 3.63 -3.98
N GLU A 112 16.65 3.46 -4.90
CA GLU A 112 17.03 2.13 -5.35
C GLU A 112 17.60 1.31 -4.19
N ILE A 113 17.28 0.02 -4.15
CA ILE A 113 17.81 -0.89 -3.13
C ILE A 113 19.32 -1.06 -3.37
N PRO A 114 20.18 -0.76 -2.37
CA PRO A 114 21.60 -1.01 -2.50
C PRO A 114 21.86 -2.51 -2.43
N VAL A 115 22.24 -3.11 -3.55
CA VAL A 115 22.55 -4.54 -3.60
C VAL A 115 24.07 -4.78 -3.53
N SER A 116 24.46 -5.80 -2.79
CA SER A 116 25.83 -6.29 -2.64
C SER A 116 25.83 -7.82 -2.52
N GLY A 117 27.01 -8.43 -2.48
CA GLY A 117 27.12 -9.86 -2.16
C GLY A 117 26.47 -10.81 -3.16
N GLY A 118 26.30 -10.41 -4.44
CA GLY A 118 25.69 -11.25 -5.48
C GLY A 118 24.16 -11.18 -5.55
N LEU A 119 23.51 -10.37 -4.72
CA LEU A 119 22.09 -10.07 -4.85
C LEU A 119 21.82 -9.30 -6.16
N ARG A 120 20.61 -9.48 -6.71
CA ARG A 120 20.20 -8.85 -7.97
C ARG A 120 18.90 -8.09 -7.79
N LEU A 121 18.71 -7.04 -8.59
CA LEU A 121 17.42 -6.36 -8.71
C LEU A 121 16.67 -6.87 -9.95
N PRO A 122 15.34 -6.96 -9.86
CA PRO A 122 14.52 -6.66 -8.70
C PRO A 122 14.60 -7.73 -7.59
N HIS A 123 14.30 -7.37 -6.34
CA HIS A 123 13.96 -8.30 -5.27
C HIS A 123 12.65 -9.00 -5.64
N VAL A 124 12.73 -10.26 -6.07
CA VAL A 124 11.59 -11.08 -6.52
C VAL A 124 11.54 -12.36 -5.73
N GLY A 125 10.40 -12.62 -5.13
CA GLY A 125 10.13 -13.89 -4.45
C GLY A 125 9.43 -13.75 -3.11
N TRP A 126 9.38 -14.87 -2.40
CA TRP A 126 8.86 -14.95 -1.04
C TRP A 126 9.95 -14.57 -0.05
N ASN A 127 9.61 -13.67 0.86
CA ASN A 127 10.54 -13.25 1.91
C ASN A 127 9.80 -12.95 3.20
N GLY A 128 10.45 -13.20 4.34
CA GLY A 128 9.91 -13.00 5.66
C GLY A 128 9.81 -11.53 6.05
N VAL A 129 8.75 -11.16 6.75
CA VAL A 129 8.57 -9.81 7.30
C VAL A 129 8.72 -9.85 8.81
N SER A 130 9.73 -9.15 9.32
CA SER A 130 9.89 -8.86 10.75
C SER A 130 8.95 -7.73 11.15
N VAL A 131 7.94 -8.04 11.93
CA VAL A 131 6.87 -7.13 12.32
C VAL A 131 7.37 -6.17 13.41
N ARG A 132 7.13 -4.86 13.24
CA ARG A 132 7.46 -3.80 14.19
C ARG A 132 6.20 -3.26 14.89
N LYS A 133 5.05 -3.28 14.18
CA LYS A 133 3.73 -2.93 14.71
C LYS A 133 2.74 -4.01 14.33
N HIS A 134 2.22 -4.71 15.33
CA HIS A 134 1.25 -5.80 15.08
C HIS A 134 -0.12 -5.27 14.69
N ASP A 135 -0.64 -4.27 15.40
CA ASP A 135 -1.95 -3.69 15.14
C ASP A 135 -1.90 -2.48 14.21
N PRO A 136 -2.88 -2.37 13.30
CA PRO A 136 -3.93 -3.34 13.01
C PRO A 136 -3.53 -4.39 11.96
N LEU A 137 -2.58 -4.11 11.04
CA LEU A 137 -2.38 -4.92 9.82
C LEU A 137 -1.85 -6.34 10.09
N PHE A 138 -0.96 -6.48 11.07
CA PHE A 138 -0.28 -7.75 11.34
C PHE A 138 -0.91 -8.54 12.50
N ARG A 139 -2.12 -8.17 12.94
CA ARG A 139 -2.85 -8.93 13.96
C ARG A 139 -3.02 -10.39 13.52
N ASP A 140 -2.69 -11.34 14.40
CA ASP A 140 -2.73 -12.78 14.14
C ASP A 140 -1.84 -13.24 12.96
N ILE A 141 -0.89 -12.45 12.54
CA ILE A 141 0.14 -12.82 11.58
C ILE A 141 1.44 -13.04 12.35
N ARG A 142 1.99 -14.26 12.21
CA ARG A 142 3.24 -14.63 12.88
C ARG A 142 4.38 -13.75 12.36
N ASP A 143 5.23 -13.28 13.27
CA ASP A 143 6.49 -12.62 12.94
C ASP A 143 7.38 -13.51 12.05
N GLY A 144 8.08 -12.93 11.08
CA GLY A 144 8.82 -13.66 10.07
C GLY A 144 7.93 -14.36 9.03
N GLY A 145 6.64 -14.03 8.96
CA GLY A 145 5.74 -14.56 7.94
C GLY A 145 6.14 -14.16 6.52
N ASP A 146 6.14 -15.12 5.57
CA ASP A 146 6.52 -14.85 4.18
C ASP A 146 5.41 -14.15 3.41
N PHE A 147 5.83 -13.16 2.60
CA PHE A 147 5.01 -12.45 1.63
C PHE A 147 5.71 -12.40 0.27
N TYR A 148 4.97 -12.14 -0.79
CA TYR A 148 5.50 -12.07 -2.15
C TYR A 148 5.92 -10.65 -2.51
N PHE A 149 7.20 -10.47 -2.85
CA PHE A 149 7.83 -9.21 -3.26
C PHE A 149 8.18 -9.21 -4.74
N VAL A 150 8.13 -8.03 -5.37
CA VAL A 150 8.69 -7.76 -6.69
C VAL A 150 8.95 -6.26 -6.82
N HIS A 151 10.16 -5.79 -6.46
CA HIS A 151 10.52 -4.37 -6.50
C HIS A 151 12.03 -4.16 -6.57
N SER A 152 12.46 -3.01 -7.10
CA SER A 152 13.87 -2.58 -7.14
C SER A 152 14.13 -1.35 -6.27
N TYR A 153 13.07 -0.66 -5.85
CA TYR A 153 13.13 0.55 -5.03
C TYR A 153 12.53 0.30 -3.67
N ARG A 154 13.00 1.05 -2.67
CA ARG A 154 12.54 0.97 -1.28
C ARG A 154 12.16 2.35 -0.77
N LEU A 155 11.29 2.41 0.22
CA LEU A 155 11.00 3.60 0.99
C LEU A 155 12.07 3.77 2.08
N GLU A 156 12.61 4.98 2.19
CA GLU A 156 13.40 5.46 3.31
C GLU A 156 12.58 6.51 4.07
N CYS A 157 12.21 6.22 5.31
CA CYS A 157 11.36 7.08 6.14
C CYS A 157 11.77 7.03 7.60
N ASP A 158 11.16 7.89 8.42
CA ASP A 158 11.35 7.85 9.87
C ASP A 158 10.94 6.48 10.45
N PRO A 159 11.77 5.89 11.32
CA PRO A 159 11.45 4.62 12.00
C PRO A 159 10.09 4.59 12.69
N ALA A 160 9.58 5.74 13.13
CA ALA A 160 8.26 5.85 13.74
C ALA A 160 7.11 5.39 12.82
N TYR A 161 7.29 5.43 11.50
CA TYR A 161 6.29 4.98 10.54
C TYR A 161 6.45 3.50 10.15
N ILE A 162 7.58 2.86 10.44
CA ILE A 162 7.86 1.49 10.03
C ILE A 162 6.97 0.51 10.81
N ALA A 163 6.17 -0.27 10.09
CA ALA A 163 5.34 -1.33 10.65
C ALA A 163 5.93 -2.73 10.44
N GLY A 164 6.80 -2.91 9.46
CA GLY A 164 7.53 -4.15 9.22
C GLY A 164 8.72 -3.95 8.30
N VAL A 165 9.72 -4.82 8.43
CA VAL A 165 10.92 -4.84 7.60
C VAL A 165 11.18 -6.23 7.04
N THR A 166 11.88 -6.30 5.92
CA THR A 166 12.37 -7.55 5.32
C THR A 166 13.87 -7.41 5.04
N ASP A 167 14.60 -8.51 5.14
CA ASP A 167 16.03 -8.52 4.82
C ASP A 167 16.24 -8.87 3.34
N TYR A 168 16.98 -8.02 2.65
CA TYR A 168 17.51 -8.29 1.33
C TYR A 168 18.95 -7.76 1.20
N GLY A 169 19.84 -8.31 2.06
CA GLY A 169 21.22 -7.83 2.22
C GLY A 169 21.30 -6.52 3.02
N THR A 170 20.19 -5.90 3.27
CA THR A 170 19.97 -4.77 4.18
C THR A 170 18.50 -4.78 4.59
N ASP A 171 18.19 -4.14 5.71
CA ASP A 171 16.80 -3.95 6.12
C ASP A 171 16.06 -3.05 5.13
N ILE A 172 14.96 -3.59 4.59
CA ILE A 172 14.06 -2.87 3.67
C ILE A 172 12.72 -2.68 4.36
N VAL A 173 12.16 -1.49 4.30
CA VAL A 173 10.81 -1.21 4.79
C VAL A 173 9.80 -2.02 3.98
N ALA A 174 9.20 -3.01 4.63
CA ALA A 174 8.19 -3.90 4.04
C ALA A 174 6.77 -3.40 4.28
N ALA A 175 6.54 -2.66 5.37
CA ALA A 175 5.26 -2.07 5.69
C ALA A 175 5.42 -0.78 6.49
N VAL A 176 4.50 0.16 6.26
CA VAL A 176 4.41 1.43 6.97
C VAL A 176 3.01 1.69 7.49
N GLN A 177 2.95 2.51 8.57
CA GLN A 177 1.71 2.97 9.16
C GLN A 177 1.89 4.37 9.76
N LYS A 178 1.03 5.28 9.34
CA LYS A 178 0.86 6.61 9.93
C LYS A 178 -0.64 6.86 10.09
N GLU A 179 -1.12 6.87 11.34
CA GLU A 179 -2.56 7.02 11.65
C GLU A 179 -3.43 6.00 10.90
N ARG A 180 -4.20 6.45 9.89
CA ARG A 180 -5.09 5.64 9.04
C ARG A 180 -4.51 5.35 7.66
N ILE A 181 -3.24 5.73 7.43
CA ILE A 181 -2.52 5.52 6.19
C ILE A 181 -1.58 4.33 6.37
N PHE A 182 -1.74 3.35 5.53
CA PHE A 182 -0.98 2.11 5.53
C PHE A 182 -0.33 1.89 4.18
N GLY A 183 0.81 1.24 4.18
CA GLY A 183 1.46 0.79 2.95
C GLY A 183 2.17 -0.53 3.15
N VAL A 184 2.17 -1.37 2.13
CA VAL A 184 2.92 -2.63 2.09
C VAL A 184 3.69 -2.74 0.76
N GLN A 185 4.98 -3.10 0.84
CA GLN A 185 5.83 -3.25 -0.34
C GLN A 185 5.58 -4.54 -1.09
N PHE A 186 5.12 -5.56 -0.39
CA PHE A 186 4.72 -6.85 -0.95
C PHE A 186 3.29 -6.80 -1.52
N HIS A 187 2.93 -7.87 -2.20
CA HIS A 187 1.60 -8.07 -2.79
C HIS A 187 0.74 -8.97 -1.90
N PRO A 188 -0.14 -8.43 -1.02
CA PRO A 188 -0.98 -9.26 -0.17
C PRO A 188 -1.94 -10.14 -1.00
N GLU A 189 -2.44 -9.64 -2.13
CA GLU A 189 -3.32 -10.40 -3.05
C GLU A 189 -2.63 -11.63 -3.68
N ARG A 190 -1.30 -11.69 -3.61
CA ARG A 190 -0.47 -12.82 -4.08
C ARG A 190 0.16 -13.61 -2.93
N SER A 191 -0.06 -13.22 -1.69
CA SER A 191 0.60 -13.76 -0.50
C SER A 191 -0.27 -14.80 0.24
N GLN A 192 -1.11 -15.53 -0.50
CA GLN A 192 -1.92 -16.65 0.00
C GLN A 192 -2.74 -16.26 1.25
N HIS A 193 -2.82 -17.17 2.24
CA HIS A 193 -3.63 -16.95 3.45
C HIS A 193 -3.15 -15.79 4.33
N LYS A 194 -1.83 -15.53 4.39
CA LYS A 194 -1.28 -14.42 5.18
C LYS A 194 -1.64 -13.07 4.57
N GLY A 195 -1.59 -12.99 3.23
CA GLY A 195 -2.03 -11.80 2.52
C GLY A 195 -3.53 -11.53 2.69
N LEU A 196 -4.37 -12.58 2.61
CA LEU A 196 -5.81 -12.46 2.88
C LEU A 196 -6.07 -12.05 4.33
N ARG A 197 -5.31 -12.57 5.31
CA ARG A 197 -5.42 -12.15 6.72
C ARG A 197 -5.08 -10.67 6.87
N LEU A 198 -4.01 -10.19 6.25
CA LEU A 198 -3.63 -8.78 6.30
C LEU A 198 -4.71 -7.88 5.70
N LEU A 199 -5.27 -8.24 4.55
CA LEU A 199 -6.39 -7.51 3.95
C LEU A 199 -7.63 -7.51 4.86
N ARG A 200 -7.96 -8.66 5.49
CA ARG A 200 -9.03 -8.76 6.48
C ARG A 200 -8.77 -7.83 7.68
N ASN A 201 -7.55 -7.81 8.19
CA ASN A 201 -7.18 -6.94 9.31
C ASN A 201 -7.35 -5.45 8.96
N PHE A 202 -7.02 -5.06 7.72
CA PHE A 202 -7.30 -3.70 7.23
C PHE A 202 -8.80 -3.42 7.22
N VAL A 203 -9.62 -4.34 6.72
CA VAL A 203 -11.10 -4.20 6.70
C VAL A 203 -11.66 -4.14 8.11
N ASP A 204 -11.23 -5.00 9.02
CA ASP A 204 -11.64 -5.00 10.42
C ASP A 204 -11.34 -3.66 11.11
N PHE A 205 -10.18 -3.05 10.76
CA PHE A 205 -9.83 -1.71 11.21
C PHE A 205 -10.82 -0.66 10.66
N VAL A 206 -11.15 -0.70 9.37
CA VAL A 206 -12.14 0.21 8.75
C VAL A 206 -13.49 0.09 9.44
N GLU A 207 -13.98 -1.14 9.66
CA GLU A 207 -15.25 -1.39 10.36
C GLU A 207 -15.24 -0.87 11.79
N SER A 208 -14.10 -0.98 12.50
CA SER A 208 -13.97 -0.50 13.89
C SER A 208 -14.12 1.01 13.99
N ILE A 209 -13.64 1.75 12.99
CA ILE A 209 -13.75 3.23 12.97
C ILE A 209 -15.17 3.67 12.62
N SER A 210 -15.82 2.95 11.70
CA SER A 210 -17.20 3.27 11.28
C SER A 210 -18.20 3.07 12.41
N ARG A 211 -17.96 2.10 13.31
CA ARG A 211 -18.82 1.86 14.50
C ARG A 211 -18.67 2.92 15.60
N ASN A 212 -17.58 3.69 15.57
CA ASN A 212 -17.28 4.71 16.59
C ASN A 212 -17.64 6.13 16.11
N ARG A 213 -18.24 6.27 14.93
CA ARG A 213 -18.81 7.51 14.40
C ARG A 213 -20.32 7.54 14.63
#